data_2d27f9bb929e4c1d9e77a3220c80af17
#
_entry.id   2d27f9bb929e4c1d9e77a3220c80af17
#
_cell.length_a   1.000
_cell.length_b   1.000
_cell.length_c   1.000
_cell.angle_alpha   90.00
_cell.angle_beta   90.00
_cell.angle_gamma   90.00
#
_symmetry.space_group_name_H-M   'P 1'
#
loop_
_entity.id
_entity.type
_entity.pdbx_description
1 polymer ?
#
loop_
_entity_poly.entity_id
_entity_poly.type
_entity_poly.pdbx_seq_one_letter_code
_entity_poly.pdbx_strand_id
1 'polypeptide(L)'
;MIIIRDEPSNFRNQAYNQGFLIFVSKDNHFEDFKIIEIFNEFKKPILGVFLQKTLPKENIFAHFLKHEFFARPTKNTFHLQSWQTLCSHSMGLRKLAGFFAESFGCKEWGEYTGMIHDLGKYLPRFQAKLYGEDISVEHSGVGACFAKSNRSASFPFETLAVMFAVAGHHGGLPSKAKNYGGRTCLKDRITRNEKDTELIKQIADDFLPQISVPQDGFFKEGNLSAHPDITTCRRAEFFTRMLFSCLVDADRLDAERFSEKRKSDLRGSFSSIQELKERLDVYIRNIPKKQAASDAEKQVDQVRAYVLALCIKAASIEPGLFSLTVPTGGGKTLSGMAFALRHAEQYRKDRVIVVIPYTSIIEQNAAVYREALGEENVLEHHSNIDPEKYEENAAYATRQELAAENWDARVIVTTTVQFFESLHAASASRCRKLHNIANSVIILDEVQTLPPSYLEPIVDVLGELSSNYRCSIVLSTATPPALQKRPSLSVGLENIRPIIPESAC
;
A
#
# COMPACT_ATOMS: atom_id res chain seq x y z
N MET A 1 -17.37 -38.31 -18.30
CA MET A 1 -17.53 -39.79 -18.48
C MET A 1 -16.19 -40.30 -18.92
N ILE A 2 -15.51 -41.06 -18.09
CA ILE A 2 -14.17 -41.62 -18.43
C ILE A 2 -14.35 -43.14 -18.62
N ILE A 3 -14.07 -43.68 -19.78
CA ILE A 3 -14.04 -45.11 -20.00
C ILE A 3 -12.58 -45.56 -20.00
N ILE A 4 -12.21 -46.38 -19.02
CA ILE A 4 -10.92 -47.05 -18.96
C ILE A 4 -11.10 -48.39 -19.63
N ARG A 5 -10.40 -48.63 -20.77
CA ARG A 5 -10.28 -49.97 -21.35
C ARG A 5 -9.09 -50.66 -20.70
N ASP A 6 -9.33 -51.88 -20.19
CA ASP A 6 -8.33 -52.82 -19.62
C ASP A 6 -8.09 -52.71 -18.09
N GLU A 7 -9.13 -52.41 -17.29
CA GLU A 7 -9.09 -52.55 -15.84
C GLU A 7 -10.06 -53.61 -15.31
N PRO A 8 -9.78 -54.27 -14.15
CA PRO A 8 -10.60 -55.36 -13.59
C PRO A 8 -12.05 -54.96 -13.33
N SER A 9 -12.96 -55.94 -13.49
CA SER A 9 -14.43 -55.77 -13.44
C SER A 9 -14.99 -55.04 -12.20
N ASN A 10 -14.28 -55.12 -11.05
CA ASN A 10 -14.71 -54.48 -9.81
C ASN A 10 -14.58 -52.92 -9.84
N PHE A 11 -13.62 -52.44 -10.64
CA PHE A 11 -13.39 -50.99 -10.77
C PHE A 11 -14.44 -50.31 -11.66
N ARG A 12 -14.90 -51.04 -12.70
CA ARG A 12 -15.96 -50.56 -13.61
C ARG A 12 -17.31 -50.42 -12.89
N ASN A 13 -17.64 -51.32 -11.98
CA ASN A 13 -18.87 -51.27 -11.22
C ASN A 13 -18.86 -50.11 -10.18
N GLN A 14 -17.73 -49.78 -9.60
CA GLN A 14 -17.62 -48.62 -8.67
C GLN A 14 -17.71 -47.29 -9.41
N ALA A 15 -17.03 -47.17 -10.58
CA ALA A 15 -17.09 -45.96 -11.41
C ALA A 15 -18.49 -45.75 -12.02
N TYR A 16 -19.18 -46.83 -12.40
CA TYR A 16 -20.51 -46.75 -12.96
C TYR A 16 -21.60 -46.37 -11.93
N ASN A 17 -21.48 -46.90 -10.74
CA ASN A 17 -22.38 -46.54 -9.63
C ASN A 17 -22.22 -45.14 -9.10
N GLN A 18 -21.10 -44.43 -9.43
CA GLN A 18 -20.79 -43.09 -9.01
C GLN A 18 -20.88 -42.03 -10.13
N GLY A 19 -21.35 -42.41 -11.32
CA GLY A 19 -21.66 -41.45 -12.40
C GLY A 19 -20.51 -40.93 -13.22
N PHE A 20 -19.33 -41.65 -13.25
CA PHE A 20 -18.17 -41.19 -14.03
C PHE A 20 -17.89 -42.07 -15.25
N LEU A 21 -17.50 -41.46 -16.34
CA LEU A 21 -16.89 -42.10 -17.51
C LEU A 21 -15.62 -41.33 -17.89
N ILE A 22 -14.47 -42.02 -17.78
CA ILE A 22 -13.16 -41.53 -18.22
C ILE A 22 -12.78 -42.31 -19.48
N PHE A 23 -12.51 -41.60 -20.58
CA PHE A 23 -11.97 -42.22 -21.81
C PHE A 23 -10.45 -42.01 -21.84
N VAL A 24 -9.70 -43.08 -21.93
CA VAL A 24 -8.26 -43.06 -22.18
C VAL A 24 -8.00 -43.78 -23.51
N SER A 25 -7.41 -43.11 -24.48
CA SER A 25 -6.99 -43.70 -25.75
C SER A 25 -5.63 -44.40 -25.59
N LYS A 26 -5.45 -45.51 -26.29
CA LYS A 26 -4.22 -46.31 -26.27
C LYS A 26 -3.11 -45.74 -27.15
N ASP A 27 -3.45 -44.79 -28.03
CA ASP A 27 -2.50 -44.20 -28.96
C ASP A 27 -2.13 -42.76 -28.48
N ASN A 28 -0.82 -42.52 -28.39
CA ASN A 28 -0.20 -41.29 -27.81
C ASN A 28 -0.45 -39.99 -28.62
N HIS A 29 -1.55 -39.85 -29.33
CA HIS A 29 -1.94 -38.62 -30.02
C HIS A 29 -3.04 -37.92 -29.24
N PHE A 30 -2.68 -36.84 -28.52
CA PHE A 30 -3.52 -36.08 -27.61
C PHE A 30 -4.10 -34.80 -28.23
N GLU A 31 -4.43 -34.78 -29.53
CA GLU A 31 -4.88 -33.53 -30.18
C GLU A 31 -6.39 -33.23 -30.05
N ASP A 32 -7.22 -34.15 -29.54
CA ASP A 32 -8.68 -33.97 -29.51
C ASP A 32 -9.37 -34.26 -28.17
N PHE A 33 -8.90 -33.66 -27.05
CA PHE A 33 -9.67 -33.72 -25.80
C PHE A 33 -10.56 -32.50 -25.58
N LYS A 34 -11.84 -32.62 -25.93
CA LYS A 34 -12.90 -31.79 -25.34
C LYS A 34 -13.19 -32.27 -23.90
N ILE A 35 -12.82 -31.48 -22.92
CA ILE A 35 -13.27 -31.66 -21.52
C ILE A 35 -14.76 -31.35 -21.50
N ILE A 36 -15.59 -32.38 -21.48
CA ILE A 36 -17.03 -32.25 -21.27
C ILE A 36 -17.25 -32.32 -19.76
N GLU A 37 -17.89 -31.30 -19.22
CA GLU A 37 -18.39 -31.09 -17.87
C GLU A 37 -18.25 -32.27 -16.89
N ILE A 38 -17.40 -32.12 -15.88
CA ILE A 38 -17.31 -33.05 -14.75
C ILE A 38 -18.37 -32.63 -13.73
N PHE A 39 -19.31 -33.53 -13.47
CA PHE A 39 -20.47 -33.33 -12.61
C PHE A 39 -20.15 -33.18 -11.11
N ASN A 40 -21.05 -32.51 -10.43
CA ASN A 40 -21.07 -31.78 -9.17
C ASN A 40 -20.90 -32.57 -7.84
N GLU A 41 -20.29 -33.73 -7.71
CA GLU A 41 -20.34 -34.47 -6.43
C GLU A 41 -19.05 -35.16 -5.94
N PHE A 42 -17.81 -34.65 -6.22
CA PHE A 42 -16.62 -35.33 -5.69
C PHE A 42 -15.86 -34.55 -4.59
N LYS A 43 -15.59 -35.27 -3.50
CA LYS A 43 -14.68 -34.81 -2.43
C LYS A 43 -13.23 -34.88 -2.90
N LYS A 44 -12.48 -33.78 -2.70
CA LYS A 44 -11.10 -33.54 -3.10
C LYS A 44 -10.07 -34.70 -3.02
N PRO A 45 -10.13 -35.68 -2.10
CA PRO A 45 -9.10 -36.71 -1.96
C PRO A 45 -9.04 -37.71 -3.11
N ILE A 46 -10.13 -37.92 -3.84
CA ILE A 46 -10.23 -39.01 -4.82
C ILE A 46 -9.56 -38.65 -6.15
N LEU A 47 -9.62 -37.39 -6.57
CA LEU A 47 -8.99 -36.95 -7.82
C LEU A 47 -7.46 -36.95 -7.75
N GLY A 48 -6.89 -36.47 -6.63
CA GLY A 48 -5.44 -36.47 -6.39
C GLY A 48 -4.84 -37.86 -6.34
N VAL A 49 -5.52 -38.81 -5.68
CA VAL A 49 -5.08 -40.23 -5.58
C VAL A 49 -5.16 -40.93 -6.93
N PHE A 50 -6.14 -40.60 -7.76
CA PHE A 50 -6.33 -41.24 -9.07
C PHE A 50 -5.26 -40.76 -10.07
N LEU A 51 -4.92 -39.48 -10.09
CA LEU A 51 -3.87 -38.94 -10.96
C LEU A 51 -2.46 -39.43 -10.57
N GLN A 52 -2.21 -39.69 -9.29
CA GLN A 52 -0.93 -40.22 -8.81
C GLN A 52 -0.66 -41.69 -9.24
N LYS A 53 -1.69 -42.50 -9.48
CA LYS A 53 -1.55 -43.92 -9.81
C LYS A 53 -1.41 -44.23 -11.29
N THR A 54 -1.83 -43.34 -12.19
CA THR A 54 -2.00 -43.67 -13.61
C THR A 54 -1.00 -43.04 -14.55
N LEU A 55 -0.20 -42.04 -14.13
CA LEU A 55 0.80 -41.41 -15.03
C LEU A 55 2.11 -41.09 -14.26
N PRO A 56 3.28 -41.12 -14.92
CA PRO A 56 4.54 -40.67 -14.32
C PRO A 56 4.40 -39.21 -13.90
N LYS A 57 4.79 -38.91 -12.65
CA LYS A 57 4.60 -37.59 -12.00
C LYS A 57 5.10 -36.40 -12.83
N GLU A 58 6.07 -36.62 -13.71
CA GLU A 58 6.68 -35.56 -14.54
C GLU A 58 5.85 -35.19 -15.78
N ASN A 59 5.03 -36.11 -16.31
CA ASN A 59 4.32 -35.89 -17.58
C ASN A 59 2.92 -35.28 -17.43
N ILE A 60 2.22 -35.53 -16.33
CA ILE A 60 0.87 -34.96 -16.11
C ILE A 60 0.96 -33.45 -15.85
N PHE A 61 1.89 -33.06 -15.01
CA PHE A 61 2.11 -31.66 -14.70
C PHE A 61 2.58 -30.85 -15.91
N ALA A 62 3.48 -31.42 -16.74
CA ALA A 62 3.99 -30.72 -17.93
C ALA A 62 2.90 -30.50 -18.99
N HIS A 63 1.91 -31.37 -19.09
CA HIS A 63 0.85 -31.25 -20.10
C HIS A 63 -0.31 -30.34 -19.68
N PHE A 64 -0.72 -30.38 -18.38
CA PHE A 64 -1.74 -29.49 -17.85
C PHE A 64 -1.22 -28.05 -17.64
N LEU A 65 0.07 -27.89 -17.36
CA LEU A 65 0.70 -26.58 -17.07
C LEU A 65 1.09 -25.79 -18.33
N LYS A 66 0.88 -26.35 -19.54
CA LYS A 66 1.25 -25.63 -20.77
C LYS A 66 0.47 -24.35 -21.03
N HIS A 67 -0.65 -24.11 -20.35
CA HIS A 67 -1.55 -23.01 -20.72
C HIS A 67 -2.10 -22.12 -19.60
N GLU A 68 -2.20 -22.54 -18.33
CA GLU A 68 -2.74 -21.66 -17.27
C GLU A 68 -2.17 -21.95 -15.87
N PHE A 69 -1.47 -20.97 -15.30
CA PHE A 69 -1.05 -20.97 -13.90
C PHE A 69 -2.01 -20.11 -13.08
N PHE A 70 -2.33 -20.55 -11.86
CA PHE A 70 -3.30 -19.86 -11.01
C PHE A 70 -2.63 -19.18 -9.81
N ALA A 71 -3.14 -17.98 -9.48
CA ALA A 71 -2.72 -17.22 -8.32
C ALA A 71 -3.50 -17.66 -7.07
N ARG A 72 -4.81 -17.89 -7.22
CA ARG A 72 -5.72 -18.26 -6.13
C ARG A 72 -7.01 -18.90 -6.65
N PRO A 73 -7.61 -19.85 -5.88
CA PRO A 73 -8.92 -20.39 -6.17
C PRO A 73 -10.02 -19.42 -5.73
N THR A 74 -11.22 -19.57 -6.32
CA THR A 74 -12.45 -18.98 -5.76
C THR A 74 -13.00 -19.82 -4.61
N LYS A 75 -14.01 -19.28 -3.90
CA LYS A 75 -14.79 -20.06 -2.90
C LYS A 75 -15.40 -21.31 -3.52
N ASN A 76 -15.76 -21.28 -4.80
CA ASN A 76 -16.24 -22.43 -5.56
C ASN A 76 -15.04 -23.11 -6.26
N THR A 77 -14.40 -24.01 -5.52
CA THR A 77 -13.15 -24.69 -5.95
C THR A 77 -13.31 -25.69 -7.09
N PHE A 78 -14.53 -25.93 -7.59
CA PHE A 78 -14.82 -26.92 -8.62
C PHE A 78 -14.76 -26.37 -10.06
N HIS A 79 -14.77 -25.04 -10.23
CA HIS A 79 -14.70 -24.40 -11.54
C HIS A 79 -13.39 -23.67 -11.73
N LEU A 80 -12.41 -24.33 -12.36
CA LEU A 80 -11.08 -23.73 -12.66
C LEU A 80 -11.20 -22.43 -13.47
N GLN A 81 -12.20 -22.31 -14.34
CA GLN A 81 -12.47 -21.09 -15.11
C GLN A 81 -12.84 -19.88 -14.22
N SER A 82 -13.24 -20.12 -12.97
CA SER A 82 -13.48 -19.07 -11.98
C SER A 82 -12.26 -18.70 -11.15
N TRP A 83 -11.13 -19.41 -11.30
CA TRP A 83 -9.90 -19.12 -10.58
C TRP A 83 -9.17 -17.93 -11.20
N GLN A 84 -8.51 -17.14 -10.39
CA GLN A 84 -7.67 -16.06 -10.89
C GLN A 84 -6.39 -16.64 -11.49
N THR A 85 -6.14 -16.36 -12.78
CA THR A 85 -4.87 -16.74 -13.39
C THR A 85 -3.72 -15.91 -12.84
N LEU A 86 -2.53 -16.49 -12.75
CA LEU A 86 -1.35 -15.80 -12.23
C LEU A 86 -0.94 -14.63 -13.14
N CYS A 87 -1.10 -14.78 -14.45
CA CYS A 87 -0.87 -13.70 -15.40
C CYS A 87 -1.81 -12.50 -15.15
N SER A 88 -3.12 -12.75 -14.99
CA SER A 88 -4.10 -11.69 -14.70
C SER A 88 -3.79 -10.98 -13.39
N HIS A 89 -3.42 -11.73 -12.34
CA HIS A 89 -3.01 -11.20 -11.06
C HIS A 89 -1.76 -10.32 -11.18
N SER A 90 -0.70 -10.84 -11.78
CA SER A 90 0.56 -10.10 -11.95
C SER A 90 0.38 -8.82 -12.76
N MET A 91 -0.43 -8.85 -13.83
CA MET A 91 -0.76 -7.67 -14.62
C MET A 91 -1.62 -6.66 -13.86
N GLY A 92 -2.53 -7.13 -12.99
CA GLY A 92 -3.29 -6.28 -12.06
C GLY A 92 -2.37 -5.56 -11.09
N LEU A 93 -1.44 -6.27 -10.48
CA LEU A 93 -0.47 -5.70 -9.56
C LEU A 93 0.53 -4.76 -10.23
N ARG A 94 1.00 -5.10 -11.42
CA ARG A 94 1.81 -4.18 -12.23
C ARG A 94 1.15 -2.81 -12.30
N LYS A 95 -0.12 -2.77 -12.72
CA LYS A 95 -0.86 -1.52 -12.90
C LYS A 95 -1.06 -0.78 -11.56
N LEU A 96 -1.49 -1.49 -10.52
CA LEU A 96 -1.79 -0.88 -9.22
C LEU A 96 -0.52 -0.40 -8.51
N ALA A 97 0.51 -1.25 -8.39
CA ALA A 97 1.75 -0.87 -7.71
C ALA A 97 2.51 0.22 -8.48
N GLY A 98 2.46 0.20 -9.82
CA GLY A 98 2.98 1.27 -10.66
C GLY A 98 2.25 2.59 -10.44
N PHE A 99 0.91 2.57 -10.41
CA PHE A 99 0.09 3.75 -10.14
C PHE A 99 0.41 4.34 -8.75
N PHE A 100 0.54 3.50 -7.72
CA PHE A 100 0.88 3.98 -6.38
C PHE A 100 2.29 4.60 -6.32
N ALA A 101 3.27 3.97 -6.95
CA ALA A 101 4.64 4.45 -6.97
C ALA A 101 4.84 5.71 -7.85
N GLU A 102 3.90 6.02 -8.76
CA GLU A 102 3.94 7.22 -9.58
C GLU A 102 3.83 8.50 -8.74
N SER A 103 3.15 8.46 -7.59
CA SER A 103 3.03 9.59 -6.66
C SER A 103 4.38 10.14 -6.19
N PHE A 104 5.43 9.31 -6.15
CA PHE A 104 6.80 9.70 -5.85
C PHE A 104 7.81 9.44 -6.99
N GLY A 105 7.29 9.31 -8.23
CA GLY A 105 8.13 9.26 -9.43
C GLY A 105 8.80 7.91 -9.71
N CYS A 106 8.30 6.81 -9.14
CA CYS A 106 8.90 5.47 -9.22
C CYS A 106 7.97 4.43 -9.87
N LYS A 107 7.15 4.84 -10.83
CA LYS A 107 6.17 3.98 -11.50
C LYS A 107 6.75 2.65 -11.95
N GLU A 108 7.86 2.69 -12.69
CA GLU A 108 8.46 1.48 -13.26
C GLU A 108 8.95 0.51 -12.18
N TRP A 109 9.48 1.01 -11.06
CA TRP A 109 9.87 0.18 -9.92
C TRP A 109 8.66 -0.45 -9.24
N GLY A 110 7.54 0.27 -9.14
CA GLY A 110 6.27 -0.30 -8.69
C GLY A 110 5.76 -1.39 -9.63
N GLU A 111 5.76 -1.12 -10.94
CA GLU A 111 5.38 -2.09 -11.98
C GLU A 111 6.24 -3.36 -11.94
N TYR A 112 7.56 -3.19 -11.87
CA TYR A 112 8.50 -4.31 -11.78
C TYR A 112 8.27 -5.15 -10.54
N THR A 113 8.13 -4.50 -9.37
CA THR A 113 7.87 -5.18 -8.09
C THR A 113 6.57 -5.97 -8.14
N GLY A 114 5.49 -5.37 -8.68
CA GLY A 114 4.20 -6.03 -8.84
C GLY A 114 4.25 -7.24 -9.77
N MET A 115 5.05 -7.18 -10.85
CA MET A 115 5.19 -8.30 -11.79
C MET A 115 5.89 -9.51 -11.19
N ILE A 116 6.93 -9.29 -10.38
CA ILE A 116 7.81 -10.39 -9.95
C ILE A 116 7.47 -10.96 -8.56
N HIS A 117 6.56 -10.34 -7.79
CA HIS A 117 6.36 -10.70 -6.39
C HIS A 117 5.95 -12.17 -6.18
N ASP A 118 5.15 -12.69 -7.06
CA ASP A 118 4.56 -14.03 -6.99
C ASP A 118 5.15 -15.05 -8.00
N LEU A 119 6.32 -14.79 -8.55
CA LEU A 119 6.98 -15.71 -9.49
C LEU A 119 7.09 -17.14 -8.95
N GLY A 120 7.26 -17.30 -7.65
CA GLY A 120 7.29 -18.62 -7.02
C GLY A 120 5.98 -19.40 -7.12
N LYS A 121 4.87 -18.76 -7.45
CA LYS A 121 3.60 -19.45 -7.71
C LYS A 121 3.59 -20.20 -9.05
N TYR A 122 4.48 -19.89 -9.98
CA TYR A 122 4.67 -20.67 -11.20
C TYR A 122 5.32 -22.04 -10.94
N LEU A 123 5.92 -22.27 -9.77
CA LEU A 123 6.52 -23.56 -9.43
C LEU A 123 5.48 -24.68 -9.40
N PRO A 124 5.74 -25.85 -10.01
CA PRO A 124 4.80 -26.97 -10.00
C PRO A 124 4.30 -27.37 -8.62
N ARG A 125 5.19 -27.33 -7.60
CA ARG A 125 4.84 -27.62 -6.21
C ARG A 125 3.81 -26.62 -5.64
N PHE A 126 3.83 -25.32 -6.05
CA PHE A 126 2.84 -24.36 -5.61
C PHE A 126 1.48 -24.64 -6.28
N GLN A 127 1.49 -24.94 -7.57
CA GLN A 127 0.26 -25.30 -8.29
C GLN A 127 -0.36 -26.56 -7.70
N ALA A 128 0.45 -27.59 -7.38
CA ALA A 128 -0.01 -28.81 -6.71
C ALA A 128 -0.73 -28.51 -5.37
N LYS A 129 -0.19 -27.56 -4.58
CA LYS A 129 -0.86 -27.07 -3.37
C LYS A 129 -2.23 -26.48 -3.66
N LEU A 130 -2.38 -25.67 -4.70
CA LEU A 130 -3.70 -25.10 -5.08
C LEU A 130 -4.70 -26.18 -5.46
N TYR A 131 -4.24 -27.26 -6.06
CA TYR A 131 -5.06 -28.44 -6.40
C TYR A 131 -5.34 -29.36 -5.21
N GLY A 132 -4.89 -29.01 -4.00
CA GLY A 132 -5.24 -29.70 -2.75
C GLY A 132 -4.20 -30.63 -2.18
N GLU A 133 -2.95 -30.62 -2.67
CA GLU A 133 -1.87 -31.32 -1.99
C GLU A 133 -1.55 -30.62 -0.65
N ASP A 134 -1.40 -31.42 0.40
CA ASP A 134 -1.05 -30.93 1.73
C ASP A 134 0.47 -30.72 1.84
N ILE A 135 0.94 -29.64 1.23
CA ILE A 135 2.35 -29.25 1.22
C ILE A 135 2.50 -27.78 1.61
N SER A 136 3.52 -27.48 2.40
CA SER A 136 3.90 -26.10 2.68
C SER A 136 4.90 -25.61 1.65
N VAL A 137 4.54 -24.57 0.90
CA VAL A 137 5.39 -23.99 -0.15
C VAL A 137 5.64 -22.52 0.13
N GLU A 138 6.91 -22.16 0.36
CA GLU A 138 7.34 -20.78 0.33
C GLU A 138 7.55 -20.35 -1.12
N HIS A 139 6.97 -19.25 -1.55
CA HIS A 139 7.04 -18.73 -2.91
C HIS A 139 7.57 -17.29 -3.00
N SER A 140 7.53 -16.55 -1.89
CA SER A 140 7.92 -15.14 -1.87
C SER A 140 9.43 -14.91 -2.06
N GLY A 141 10.27 -15.88 -1.66
CA GLY A 141 11.72 -15.79 -1.85
C GLY A 141 12.17 -15.88 -3.31
N VAL A 142 11.38 -16.53 -4.16
CA VAL A 142 11.72 -16.76 -5.58
C VAL A 142 11.80 -15.46 -6.37
N GLY A 143 10.81 -14.57 -6.22
CA GLY A 143 10.83 -13.25 -6.86
C GLY A 143 12.00 -12.38 -6.39
N ALA A 144 12.39 -12.49 -5.12
CA ALA A 144 13.58 -11.81 -4.60
C ALA A 144 14.88 -12.36 -5.22
N CYS A 145 14.97 -13.67 -5.44
CA CYS A 145 16.10 -14.29 -6.18
C CYS A 145 16.14 -13.82 -7.63
N PHE A 146 14.99 -13.73 -8.29
CA PHE A 146 14.88 -13.22 -9.65
C PHE A 146 15.38 -11.77 -9.73
N ALA A 147 14.94 -10.90 -8.81
CA ALA A 147 15.43 -9.51 -8.73
C ALA A 147 16.95 -9.46 -8.52
N LYS A 148 17.51 -10.32 -7.65
CA LYS A 148 18.95 -10.43 -7.42
C LYS A 148 19.71 -10.82 -8.69
N SER A 149 19.21 -11.81 -9.45
CA SER A 149 19.89 -12.31 -10.65
C SER A 149 19.82 -11.34 -11.83
N ASN A 150 18.79 -10.48 -11.88
CA ASN A 150 18.62 -9.43 -12.89
C ASN A 150 19.04 -8.04 -12.39
N ARG A 151 19.85 -7.99 -11.35
CA ARG A 151 20.29 -6.77 -10.71
C ARG A 151 21.05 -5.86 -11.69
N SER A 152 20.60 -4.60 -11.79
CA SER A 152 21.40 -3.55 -12.44
C SER A 152 22.49 -3.06 -11.50
N ALA A 153 23.72 -2.90 -12.01
CA ALA A 153 24.80 -2.26 -11.28
C ALA A 153 24.53 -0.77 -11.00
N SER A 154 23.70 -0.13 -11.84
CA SER A 154 23.33 1.28 -11.72
C SER A 154 22.32 1.57 -10.62
N PHE A 155 21.54 0.55 -10.18
CA PHE A 155 20.41 0.71 -9.23
C PHE A 155 20.43 -0.31 -8.09
N PRO A 156 21.53 -0.37 -7.30
CA PRO A 156 21.69 -1.41 -6.29
C PRO A 156 20.75 -1.24 -5.08
N PHE A 157 20.37 0.00 -4.72
CA PHE A 157 19.43 0.25 -3.62
C PHE A 157 17.99 -0.05 -4.00
N GLU A 158 17.59 0.33 -5.21
CA GLU A 158 16.26 0.03 -5.73
C GLU A 158 16.08 -1.48 -5.88
N THR A 159 17.06 -2.18 -6.44
CA THR A 159 17.05 -3.65 -6.52
C THR A 159 16.94 -4.29 -5.14
N LEU A 160 17.71 -3.78 -4.17
CA LEU A 160 17.65 -4.28 -2.79
C LEU A 160 16.27 -4.02 -2.17
N ALA A 161 15.68 -2.86 -2.41
CA ALA A 161 14.33 -2.52 -1.95
C ALA A 161 13.28 -3.49 -2.53
N VAL A 162 13.35 -3.78 -3.84
CA VAL A 162 12.50 -4.79 -4.49
C VAL A 162 12.65 -6.16 -3.82
N MET A 163 13.90 -6.60 -3.58
CA MET A 163 14.15 -7.89 -2.93
C MET A 163 13.50 -7.97 -1.55
N PHE A 164 13.61 -6.92 -0.74
CA PHE A 164 12.96 -6.85 0.58
C PHE A 164 11.44 -6.83 0.48
N ALA A 165 10.89 -6.00 -0.41
CA ALA A 165 9.45 -5.88 -0.60
C ALA A 165 8.83 -7.19 -1.03
N VAL A 166 9.39 -7.83 -2.06
CA VAL A 166 8.93 -9.12 -2.57
C VAL A 166 9.07 -10.22 -1.54
N ALA A 167 10.23 -10.35 -0.88
CA ALA A 167 10.41 -11.36 0.15
C ALA A 167 9.47 -11.16 1.35
N GLY A 168 9.07 -9.92 1.61
CA GLY A 168 8.29 -9.53 2.79
C GLY A 168 6.77 -9.51 2.63
N HIS A 169 6.22 -9.56 1.40
CA HIS A 169 4.83 -9.15 1.12
C HIS A 169 3.76 -9.93 1.92
N HIS A 170 3.99 -11.15 2.31
CA HIS A 170 3.08 -11.89 3.19
C HIS A 170 3.36 -11.67 4.70
N GLY A 171 4.63 -11.69 5.11
CA GLY A 171 5.02 -11.74 6.52
C GLY A 171 5.53 -10.41 7.12
N GLY A 172 5.68 -9.38 6.30
CA GLY A 172 6.36 -8.13 6.66
C GLY A 172 7.83 -8.14 6.27
N LEU A 173 8.44 -6.96 6.25
CA LEU A 173 9.83 -6.76 5.85
C LEU A 173 10.77 -7.61 6.73
N PRO A 174 11.59 -8.50 6.13
CA PRO A 174 12.55 -9.30 6.86
C PRO A 174 13.79 -8.47 7.26
N SER A 175 14.60 -8.96 8.19
CA SER A 175 15.95 -8.45 8.38
C SER A 175 16.88 -8.91 7.24
N LYS A 176 18.03 -8.23 7.05
CA LYS A 176 18.96 -8.54 5.96
C LYS A 176 19.65 -9.90 6.13
N ALA A 177 20.23 -10.17 7.30
CA ALA A 177 21.17 -11.27 7.50
C ALA A 177 20.96 -12.11 8.76
N LYS A 178 20.08 -11.71 9.67
CA LYS A 178 19.82 -12.44 10.93
C LYS A 178 18.33 -12.69 11.08
N ASN A 179 17.95 -13.90 11.46
CA ASN A 179 16.56 -14.21 11.79
C ASN A 179 16.15 -13.43 13.05
N TYR A 180 15.00 -12.79 13.01
CA TYR A 180 14.48 -11.98 14.10
C TYR A 180 12.97 -12.16 14.26
N GLY A 181 12.50 -12.30 15.49
CA GLY A 181 11.07 -12.44 15.78
C GLY A 181 10.40 -13.61 15.06
N GLY A 182 11.09 -14.75 14.91
CA GLY A 182 10.58 -15.93 14.21
C GLY A 182 10.53 -15.81 12.68
N ARG A 183 11.01 -14.71 12.11
CA ARG A 183 11.01 -14.48 10.66
C ARG A 183 12.35 -14.85 10.05
N THR A 184 12.31 -15.58 8.93
CA THR A 184 13.50 -15.89 8.13
C THR A 184 14.03 -14.61 7.47
N CYS A 185 15.33 -14.37 7.60
CA CYS A 185 15.97 -13.19 7.01
C CYS A 185 16.04 -13.27 5.48
N LEU A 186 16.27 -12.14 4.83
CA LEU A 186 16.35 -12.05 3.36
C LEU A 186 17.44 -12.97 2.79
N LYS A 187 18.63 -13.00 3.42
CA LYS A 187 19.74 -13.86 2.99
C LYS A 187 19.33 -15.32 2.92
N ASP A 188 18.71 -15.84 3.98
CA ASP A 188 18.32 -17.24 4.05
C ASP A 188 17.19 -17.58 3.06
N ARG A 189 16.24 -16.66 2.86
CA ARG A 189 15.19 -16.83 1.84
C ARG A 189 15.77 -16.95 0.44
N ILE A 190 16.72 -16.07 0.10
CA ILE A 190 17.40 -16.12 -1.19
C ILE A 190 18.14 -17.43 -1.35
N THR A 191 18.98 -17.83 -0.39
CA THR A 191 19.77 -19.07 -0.47
C THR A 191 18.89 -20.31 -0.66
N ARG A 192 17.73 -20.36 0.01
CA ARG A 192 16.79 -21.50 -0.14
C ARG A 192 16.15 -21.58 -1.52
N ASN A 193 15.95 -20.45 -2.18
CA ASN A 193 15.21 -20.36 -3.45
C ASN A 193 16.13 -20.16 -4.68
N GLU A 194 17.46 -20.13 -4.51
CA GLU A 194 18.40 -19.97 -5.65
C GLU A 194 18.23 -21.07 -6.71
N LYS A 195 17.95 -22.30 -6.30
CA LYS A 195 17.76 -23.43 -7.21
C LYS A 195 16.54 -23.31 -8.12
N ASP A 196 15.53 -22.56 -7.70
CA ASP A 196 14.30 -22.37 -8.47
C ASP A 196 14.41 -21.26 -9.50
N THR A 197 15.47 -20.43 -9.42
CA THR A 197 15.59 -19.22 -10.24
C THR A 197 15.73 -19.52 -11.72
N GLU A 198 16.44 -20.59 -12.09
CA GLU A 198 16.62 -20.97 -13.49
C GLU A 198 15.31 -21.49 -14.11
N LEU A 199 14.59 -22.33 -13.36
CA LEU A 199 13.25 -22.79 -13.78
C LEU A 199 12.29 -21.61 -13.95
N ILE A 200 12.32 -20.63 -13.02
CA ILE A 200 11.48 -19.45 -13.09
C ILE A 200 11.82 -18.56 -14.28
N LYS A 201 13.08 -18.40 -14.64
CA LYS A 201 13.46 -17.68 -15.87
C LYS A 201 12.83 -18.29 -17.11
N GLN A 202 12.91 -19.61 -17.26
CA GLN A 202 12.30 -20.31 -18.40
C GLN A 202 10.77 -20.10 -18.42
N ILE A 203 10.09 -20.25 -17.27
CA ILE A 203 8.65 -20.05 -17.18
C ILE A 203 8.27 -18.58 -17.44
N ALA A 204 9.02 -17.63 -16.89
CA ALA A 204 8.76 -16.21 -17.07
C ALA A 204 8.88 -15.77 -18.54
N ASP A 205 9.85 -16.31 -19.28
CA ASP A 205 10.01 -16.03 -20.71
C ASP A 205 8.83 -16.57 -21.53
N ASP A 206 8.27 -17.72 -21.13
CA ASP A 206 7.18 -18.37 -21.85
C ASP A 206 5.80 -17.74 -21.58
N PHE A 207 5.55 -17.22 -20.36
CA PHE A 207 4.20 -16.86 -19.88
C PHE A 207 4.01 -15.41 -19.45
N LEU A 208 5.08 -14.66 -19.19
CA LEU A 208 4.99 -13.25 -18.80
C LEU A 208 5.48 -12.36 -19.95
N PRO A 209 4.82 -11.20 -20.17
CA PRO A 209 5.40 -10.18 -21.03
C PRO A 209 6.80 -9.84 -20.51
N GLN A 210 7.70 -9.46 -21.40
CA GLN A 210 9.09 -9.16 -21.04
C GLN A 210 9.18 -8.32 -19.77
N ILE A 211 9.77 -8.88 -18.72
CA ILE A 211 10.02 -8.20 -17.46
C ILE A 211 11.37 -7.48 -17.62
N SER A 212 11.32 -6.18 -17.84
CA SER A 212 12.52 -5.35 -17.89
C SER A 212 12.81 -4.72 -16.53
N VAL A 213 14.06 -4.73 -16.12
CA VAL A 213 14.50 -3.92 -14.96
C VAL A 213 14.38 -2.44 -15.34
N PRO A 214 13.81 -1.59 -14.46
CA PRO A 214 13.69 -0.15 -14.73
C PRO A 214 15.05 0.49 -15.07
N GLN A 215 15.01 1.51 -15.92
CA GLN A 215 16.21 2.20 -16.39
C GLN A 215 16.47 3.52 -15.67
N ASP A 216 15.47 4.05 -14.96
CA ASP A 216 15.59 5.26 -14.13
C ASP A 216 15.59 4.90 -12.64
N GLY A 217 16.52 5.50 -11.87
CA GLY A 217 16.65 5.29 -10.44
C GLY A 217 15.98 6.39 -9.61
N PHE A 218 15.52 6.01 -8.44
CA PHE A 218 15.06 6.94 -7.39
C PHE A 218 16.24 7.69 -6.76
N PHE A 219 17.35 6.98 -6.58
CA PHE A 219 18.60 7.55 -6.07
C PHE A 219 19.37 8.15 -7.23
N LYS A 220 19.08 9.43 -7.56
CA LYS A 220 19.80 10.17 -8.59
C LYS A 220 21.23 10.40 -8.10
N GLU A 221 22.19 9.95 -8.94
CA GLU A 221 23.64 10.10 -8.87
C GLU A 221 24.39 9.16 -7.91
N GLY A 222 25.13 8.31 -8.46
CA GLY A 222 26.44 8.17 -8.86
C GLY A 222 27.52 8.34 -7.83
N ASN A 223 27.37 8.13 -6.59
CA ASN A 223 28.42 7.70 -5.68
C ASN A 223 27.88 6.68 -4.71
N LEU A 224 27.45 5.57 -5.30
CA LEU A 224 27.18 4.34 -4.56
C LEU A 224 28.53 3.79 -4.08
N SER A 225 29.10 4.43 -3.07
CA SER A 225 30.28 3.94 -2.40
C SER A 225 29.97 2.53 -1.88
N ALA A 226 30.94 1.64 -1.86
CA ALA A 226 30.81 0.33 -1.24
C ALA A 226 30.34 0.43 0.23
N HIS A 227 30.50 1.61 0.83
CA HIS A 227 30.11 1.99 2.18
C HIS A 227 29.28 3.29 2.14
N PRO A 228 27.95 3.21 1.90
CA PRO A 228 27.07 4.38 1.88
C PRO A 228 27.04 5.02 3.28
N ASP A 229 26.88 6.34 3.32
CA ASP A 229 26.69 7.06 4.57
C ASP A 229 25.33 6.70 5.23
N ILE A 230 25.17 7.11 6.47
CA ILE A 230 23.97 6.80 7.24
C ILE A 230 22.71 7.42 6.63
N THR A 231 22.82 8.59 6.02
CA THR A 231 21.71 9.29 5.36
C THR A 231 21.23 8.51 4.15
N THR A 232 22.15 8.06 3.30
CA THR A 232 21.82 7.19 2.16
C THR A 232 21.19 5.88 2.61
N CYS A 233 21.68 5.26 3.70
CA CYS A 233 21.07 4.05 4.26
C CYS A 233 19.65 4.30 4.74
N ARG A 234 19.36 5.40 5.44
CA ARG A 234 18.01 5.77 5.92
C ARG A 234 17.06 6.03 4.76
N ARG A 235 17.50 6.74 3.72
CA ARG A 235 16.73 6.95 2.49
C ARG A 235 16.39 5.62 1.81
N ALA A 236 17.36 4.71 1.66
CA ALA A 236 17.12 3.39 1.07
C ALA A 236 16.16 2.53 1.91
N GLU A 237 16.25 2.62 3.23
CA GLU A 237 15.33 1.97 4.16
C GLU A 237 13.90 2.50 4.00
N PHE A 238 13.73 3.82 3.94
CA PHE A 238 12.42 4.44 3.76
C PHE A 238 11.83 4.14 2.37
N PHE A 239 12.64 4.23 1.32
CA PHE A 239 12.25 3.82 -0.04
C PHE A 239 11.77 2.37 -0.08
N THR A 240 12.46 1.47 0.63
CA THR A 240 12.04 0.06 0.76
C THR A 240 10.63 -0.05 1.35
N ARG A 241 10.30 0.72 2.39
CA ARG A 241 8.95 0.73 2.97
C ARG A 241 7.90 1.30 2.02
N MET A 242 8.24 2.35 1.28
CA MET A 242 7.33 2.96 0.30
C MET A 242 7.01 1.98 -0.83
N LEU A 243 8.02 1.33 -1.40
CA LEU A 243 7.83 0.32 -2.44
C LEU A 243 7.08 -0.92 -1.91
N PHE A 244 7.41 -1.35 -0.70
CA PHE A 244 6.67 -2.41 0.01
C PHE A 244 5.21 -2.06 0.23
N SER A 245 4.91 -0.81 0.58
CA SER A 245 3.54 -0.31 0.71
C SER A 245 2.76 -0.41 -0.60
N CYS A 246 3.35 0.02 -1.71
CA CYS A 246 2.75 -0.11 -3.04
C CYS A 246 2.41 -1.56 -3.38
N LEU A 247 3.33 -2.47 -3.11
CA LEU A 247 3.14 -3.89 -3.39
C LEU A 247 2.02 -4.50 -2.52
N VAL A 248 2.09 -4.32 -1.19
CA VAL A 248 1.13 -5.00 -0.30
C VAL A 248 -0.27 -4.45 -0.41
N ASP A 249 -0.44 -3.17 -0.73
CA ASP A 249 -1.76 -2.62 -0.97
C ASP A 249 -2.31 -3.08 -2.32
N ALA A 250 -1.50 -3.09 -3.37
CA ALA A 250 -1.87 -3.63 -4.68
C ALA A 250 -2.33 -5.08 -4.59
N ASP A 251 -1.58 -5.95 -3.90
CA ASP A 251 -1.93 -7.37 -3.74
C ASP A 251 -3.26 -7.56 -3.00
N ARG A 252 -3.48 -6.81 -1.92
CA ARG A 252 -4.73 -6.89 -1.16
C ARG A 252 -5.92 -6.36 -1.94
N LEU A 253 -5.77 -5.25 -2.66
CA LEU A 253 -6.85 -4.68 -3.47
C LEU A 253 -7.21 -5.56 -4.67
N ASP A 254 -6.22 -6.17 -5.32
CA ASP A 254 -6.46 -7.12 -6.40
C ASP A 254 -7.15 -8.38 -5.89
N ALA A 255 -6.70 -8.91 -4.74
CA ALA A 255 -7.33 -10.03 -4.06
C ALA A 255 -8.78 -9.74 -3.69
N GLU A 256 -9.04 -8.58 -3.09
CA GLU A 256 -10.38 -8.13 -2.70
C GLU A 256 -11.29 -7.95 -3.92
N ARG A 257 -10.79 -7.30 -4.98
CA ARG A 257 -11.54 -7.13 -6.24
C ARG A 257 -11.97 -8.46 -6.82
N PHE A 258 -11.09 -9.45 -6.76
CA PHE A 258 -11.37 -10.78 -7.27
C PHE A 258 -12.34 -11.59 -6.40
N SER A 259 -12.12 -11.59 -5.07
CA SER A 259 -12.87 -12.46 -4.15
C SER A 259 -14.10 -11.82 -3.50
N GLU A 260 -14.10 -10.47 -3.35
CA GLU A 260 -15.07 -9.71 -2.59
C GLU A 260 -15.50 -8.44 -3.33
N LYS A 261 -15.97 -8.58 -4.57
CA LYS A 261 -16.29 -7.45 -5.46
C LYS A 261 -17.17 -6.39 -4.79
N ARG A 262 -18.20 -6.80 -4.03
CA ARG A 262 -19.11 -5.88 -3.32
C ARG A 262 -18.34 -4.99 -2.32
N LYS A 263 -17.36 -5.55 -1.62
CA LYS A 263 -16.50 -4.82 -0.69
C LYS A 263 -15.58 -3.86 -1.46
N SER A 264 -14.97 -4.34 -2.54
CA SER A 264 -14.14 -3.51 -3.42
C SER A 264 -14.90 -2.31 -4.00
N ASP A 265 -16.17 -2.48 -4.36
CA ASP A 265 -17.03 -1.43 -4.91
C ASP A 265 -17.39 -0.33 -3.88
N LEU A 266 -17.20 -0.59 -2.58
CA LEU A 266 -17.36 0.41 -1.51
C LEU A 266 -16.14 1.31 -1.30
N ARG A 267 -14.98 0.98 -1.88
CA ARG A 267 -13.77 1.81 -1.80
C ARG A 267 -13.86 3.03 -2.71
N GLY A 268 -13.15 4.07 -2.33
CA GLY A 268 -13.15 5.34 -3.07
C GLY A 268 -14.42 6.16 -2.81
N SER A 269 -14.80 7.00 -3.73
CA SER A 269 -15.98 7.88 -3.65
C SER A 269 -15.80 9.10 -2.73
N PHE A 270 -14.61 9.64 -2.66
CA PHE A 270 -14.32 10.92 -1.97
C PHE A 270 -14.42 12.08 -2.96
N SER A 271 -14.91 13.22 -2.48
CA SER A 271 -14.92 14.46 -3.25
C SER A 271 -13.49 14.87 -3.67
N SER A 272 -13.36 15.54 -4.79
CA SER A 272 -12.07 16.09 -5.24
C SER A 272 -11.56 17.19 -4.30
N ILE A 273 -10.27 17.46 -4.32
CA ILE A 273 -9.65 18.56 -3.56
C ILE A 273 -10.31 19.90 -3.89
N GLN A 274 -10.67 20.12 -5.15
CA GLN A 274 -11.38 21.33 -5.59
C GLN A 274 -12.77 21.44 -4.92
N GLU A 275 -13.57 20.40 -4.96
CA GLU A 275 -14.89 20.39 -4.30
C GLU A 275 -14.79 20.61 -2.78
N LEU A 276 -13.78 19.99 -2.14
CA LEU A 276 -13.54 20.18 -0.71
C LEU A 276 -13.15 21.63 -0.38
N LYS A 277 -12.33 22.25 -1.21
CA LYS A 277 -12.00 23.68 -1.08
C LYS A 277 -13.26 24.55 -1.21
N GLU A 278 -14.11 24.30 -2.20
CA GLU A 278 -15.35 25.04 -2.41
C GLU A 278 -16.31 24.88 -1.23
N ARG A 279 -16.47 23.67 -0.69
CA ARG A 279 -17.26 23.41 0.52
C ARG A 279 -16.71 24.18 1.71
N LEU A 280 -15.40 24.17 1.93
CA LEU A 280 -14.76 24.93 3.01
C LEU A 280 -15.01 26.44 2.86
N ASP A 281 -14.93 26.97 1.64
CA ASP A 281 -15.18 28.40 1.37
C ASP A 281 -16.62 28.79 1.65
N VAL A 282 -17.58 27.93 1.33
CA VAL A 282 -19.00 28.13 1.68
C VAL A 282 -19.20 28.08 3.18
N TYR A 283 -18.61 27.07 3.84
CA TYR A 283 -18.71 26.95 5.30
C TYR A 283 -18.16 28.18 6.02
N ILE A 284 -16.95 28.63 5.68
CA ILE A 284 -16.31 29.80 6.32
C ILE A 284 -17.15 31.08 6.11
N ARG A 285 -17.73 31.28 4.92
CA ARG A 285 -18.59 32.45 4.64
C ARG A 285 -19.87 32.44 5.47
N ASN A 286 -20.39 31.25 5.77
CA ASN A 286 -21.66 31.06 6.47
C ASN A 286 -21.49 30.95 7.99
N ILE A 287 -20.27 30.97 8.53
CA ILE A 287 -20.07 31.01 9.98
C ILE A 287 -20.83 32.21 10.54
N PRO A 288 -21.77 31.98 11.47
CA PRO A 288 -22.57 33.07 12.04
C PRO A 288 -21.65 34.10 12.70
N LYS A 289 -21.70 35.33 12.19
CA LYS A 289 -21.06 36.45 12.89
C LYS A 289 -21.88 36.75 14.13
N LYS A 290 -21.48 36.20 15.28
CA LYS A 290 -22.07 36.59 16.56
C LYS A 290 -21.87 38.11 16.71
N GLN A 291 -22.91 38.82 17.14
CA GLN A 291 -22.70 40.22 17.59
C GLN A 291 -21.69 40.14 18.73
N ALA A 292 -20.48 40.64 18.47
CA ALA A 292 -19.42 40.61 19.47
C ALA A 292 -19.89 41.39 20.70
N ALA A 293 -19.95 40.70 21.82
CA ALA A 293 -20.44 41.26 23.09
C ALA A 293 -19.41 42.20 23.73
N SER A 294 -18.14 42.13 23.28
CA SER A 294 -17.03 42.92 23.78
C SER A 294 -16.06 43.34 22.67
N ASP A 295 -15.30 44.40 22.90
CA ASP A 295 -14.24 44.79 21.96
C ASP A 295 -13.11 43.77 21.86
N ALA A 296 -12.88 42.96 22.88
CA ALA A 296 -11.95 41.86 22.87
C ALA A 296 -12.39 40.75 21.87
N GLU A 297 -13.68 40.41 21.81
CA GLU A 297 -14.22 39.45 20.83
C GLU A 297 -14.07 39.96 19.39
N LYS A 298 -14.31 41.26 19.16
CA LYS A 298 -14.09 41.90 17.86
C LYS A 298 -12.63 41.79 17.42
N GLN A 299 -11.68 42.00 18.34
CA GLN A 299 -10.25 41.87 18.06
C GLN A 299 -9.89 40.43 17.70
N VAL A 300 -10.41 39.44 18.43
CA VAL A 300 -10.19 38.00 18.11
C VAL A 300 -10.71 37.65 16.71
N ASP A 301 -11.89 38.12 16.34
CA ASP A 301 -12.45 37.86 15.01
C ASP A 301 -11.65 38.56 13.89
N GLN A 302 -11.13 39.77 14.15
CA GLN A 302 -10.22 40.46 13.23
C GLN A 302 -8.91 39.65 13.04
N VAL A 303 -8.32 39.16 14.13
CA VAL A 303 -7.11 38.30 14.07
C VAL A 303 -7.38 37.01 13.28
N ARG A 304 -8.50 36.35 13.54
CA ARG A 304 -8.90 35.13 12.79
C ARG A 304 -9.04 35.39 11.29
N ALA A 305 -9.70 36.49 10.92
CA ALA A 305 -9.86 36.88 9.52
C ALA A 305 -8.50 37.19 8.85
N TYR A 306 -7.62 37.86 9.58
CA TYR A 306 -6.27 38.18 9.13
C TYR A 306 -5.42 36.94 8.94
N VAL A 307 -5.40 36.02 9.90
CA VAL A 307 -4.70 34.72 9.81
C VAL A 307 -5.21 33.92 8.63
N LEU A 308 -6.52 33.84 8.43
CA LEU A 308 -7.12 33.16 7.27
C LEU A 308 -6.65 33.77 5.95
N ALA A 309 -6.65 35.10 5.83
CA ALA A 309 -6.20 35.79 4.62
C ALA A 309 -4.73 35.50 4.31
N LEU A 310 -3.86 35.48 5.31
CA LEU A 310 -2.45 35.13 5.15
C LEU A 310 -2.27 33.65 4.75
N CYS A 311 -3.01 32.73 5.34
CA CYS A 311 -3.01 31.32 4.98
C CYS A 311 -3.44 31.09 3.51
N ILE A 312 -4.50 31.78 3.07
CA ILE A 312 -4.96 31.75 1.69
C ILE A 312 -3.87 32.26 0.73
N LYS A 313 -3.26 33.40 1.06
CA LYS A 313 -2.19 33.99 0.25
C LYS A 313 -0.95 33.10 0.18
N ALA A 314 -0.55 32.49 1.28
CA ALA A 314 0.64 31.64 1.35
C ALA A 314 0.47 30.30 0.61
N ALA A 315 -0.76 29.88 0.29
CA ALA A 315 -1.01 28.63 -0.41
C ALA A 315 -0.38 28.55 -1.82
N SER A 316 -0.04 29.69 -2.42
CA SER A 316 0.66 29.77 -3.71
C SER A 316 2.19 29.65 -3.61
N ILE A 317 2.76 29.60 -2.42
CA ILE A 317 4.20 29.38 -2.23
C ILE A 317 4.55 27.95 -2.63
N GLU A 318 5.69 27.75 -3.28
CA GLU A 318 6.14 26.43 -3.74
C GLU A 318 6.13 25.34 -2.64
N PRO A 319 5.92 24.05 -2.99
CA PRO A 319 5.94 22.95 -2.04
C PRO A 319 7.21 22.90 -1.19
N GLY A 320 7.10 22.41 0.02
CA GLY A 320 8.21 22.26 0.97
C GLY A 320 7.76 22.33 2.43
N LEU A 321 8.61 22.90 3.28
CA LEU A 321 8.39 23.01 4.71
C LEU A 321 7.83 24.41 5.06
N PHE A 322 6.80 24.44 5.88
CA PHE A 322 6.12 25.66 6.32
C PHE A 322 5.95 25.69 7.84
N SER A 323 5.90 26.87 8.41
CA SER A 323 5.46 27.08 9.80
C SER A 323 4.19 27.92 9.86
N LEU A 324 3.25 27.49 10.68
CA LEU A 324 2.04 28.23 11.02
C LEU A 324 2.03 28.51 12.53
N THR A 325 2.56 29.66 12.91
CA THR A 325 2.64 30.08 14.32
C THR A 325 1.49 31.01 14.60
N VAL A 326 0.50 30.54 15.37
CA VAL A 326 -0.71 31.28 15.75
C VAL A 326 -1.08 30.93 17.19
N PRO A 327 -1.37 31.91 18.06
CA PRO A 327 -1.83 31.64 19.41
C PRO A 327 -3.08 30.74 19.45
N THR A 328 -3.30 30.08 20.57
CA THR A 328 -4.52 29.31 20.82
C THR A 328 -5.76 30.16 20.66
N GLY A 329 -6.79 29.69 19.98
CA GLY A 329 -8.01 30.46 19.69
C GLY A 329 -7.91 31.38 18.46
N GLY A 330 -6.73 31.55 17.85
CA GLY A 330 -6.51 32.42 16.69
C GLY A 330 -6.95 31.81 15.33
N GLY A 331 -7.71 30.70 15.32
CA GLY A 331 -8.31 30.14 14.10
C GLY A 331 -7.41 29.18 13.32
N LYS A 332 -6.38 28.58 13.94
CA LYS A 332 -5.44 27.63 13.27
C LYS A 332 -6.13 26.53 12.47
N THR A 333 -7.16 25.90 13.02
CA THR A 333 -7.82 24.71 12.44
C THR A 333 -8.37 24.99 11.04
N LEU A 334 -9.24 25.96 10.89
CA LEU A 334 -9.85 26.30 9.59
C LEU A 334 -8.87 27.02 8.66
N SER A 335 -8.02 27.89 9.18
CA SER A 335 -7.03 28.62 8.38
C SER A 335 -5.95 27.67 7.84
N GLY A 336 -5.50 26.71 8.64
CA GLY A 336 -4.58 25.67 8.21
C GLY A 336 -5.18 24.76 7.12
N MET A 337 -6.46 24.38 7.27
CA MET A 337 -7.16 23.61 6.25
C MET A 337 -7.37 24.44 4.97
N ALA A 338 -7.66 25.74 5.09
CA ALA A 338 -7.80 26.65 3.96
C ALA A 338 -6.49 26.81 3.17
N PHE A 339 -5.35 26.89 3.86
CA PHE A 339 -4.03 26.79 3.24
C PHE A 339 -3.88 25.44 2.53
N ALA A 340 -4.11 24.34 3.25
CA ALA A 340 -3.79 23.00 2.78
C ALA A 340 -4.58 22.61 1.53
N LEU A 341 -5.90 22.86 1.49
CA LEU A 341 -6.72 22.52 0.33
C LEU A 341 -6.37 23.36 -0.91
N ARG A 342 -6.09 24.68 -0.72
CA ARG A 342 -5.65 25.53 -1.84
C ARG A 342 -4.27 25.16 -2.35
N HIS A 343 -3.35 24.86 -1.45
CA HIS A 343 -2.02 24.41 -1.79
C HIS A 343 -2.07 23.05 -2.51
N ALA A 344 -2.95 22.15 -2.03
CA ALA A 344 -3.16 20.86 -2.68
C ALA A 344 -3.74 21.01 -4.09
N GLU A 345 -4.71 21.89 -4.30
CA GLU A 345 -5.26 22.19 -5.64
C GLU A 345 -4.17 22.77 -6.56
N GLN A 346 -3.47 23.81 -6.10
CA GLN A 346 -2.45 24.52 -6.88
C GLN A 346 -1.31 23.59 -7.35
N TYR A 347 -0.87 22.68 -6.49
CA TYR A 347 0.27 21.81 -6.71
C TYR A 347 -0.11 20.35 -6.96
N ARG A 348 -1.38 20.09 -7.27
CA ARG A 348 -1.93 18.75 -7.59
C ARG A 348 -1.56 17.70 -6.56
N LYS A 349 -1.73 18.04 -5.27
CA LYS A 349 -1.58 17.07 -4.18
C LYS A 349 -2.83 16.21 -4.08
N ASP A 350 -2.64 14.96 -3.65
CA ASP A 350 -3.72 13.97 -3.61
C ASP A 350 -4.62 14.14 -2.39
N ARG A 351 -4.07 14.61 -1.26
CA ARG A 351 -4.77 14.66 0.04
C ARG A 351 -4.17 15.61 1.04
N VAL A 352 -4.93 15.82 2.12
CA VAL A 352 -4.49 16.55 3.31
C VAL A 352 -4.49 15.58 4.49
N ILE A 353 -3.38 15.51 5.23
CA ILE A 353 -3.23 14.69 6.44
C ILE A 353 -3.01 15.61 7.61
N VAL A 354 -3.92 15.58 8.60
CA VAL A 354 -3.81 16.36 9.85
C VAL A 354 -3.38 15.43 10.96
N VAL A 355 -2.23 15.72 11.55
CA VAL A 355 -1.60 14.93 12.60
C VAL A 355 -1.68 15.67 13.91
N ILE A 356 -2.36 15.11 14.92
CA ILE A 356 -2.70 15.75 16.18
C ILE A 356 -2.10 14.92 17.34
N PRO A 357 -1.51 15.55 18.37
CA PRO A 357 -0.82 14.80 19.42
C PRO A 357 -1.73 14.00 20.36
N TYR A 358 -2.97 14.49 20.58
CA TYR A 358 -3.87 13.92 21.59
C TYR A 358 -5.20 13.46 21.01
N THR A 359 -5.65 12.27 21.43
CA THR A 359 -6.92 11.68 20.96
C THR A 359 -8.15 12.54 21.33
N SER A 360 -8.15 13.18 22.50
CA SER A 360 -9.25 14.06 22.92
C SER A 360 -9.47 15.28 22.03
N ILE A 361 -8.42 15.74 21.34
CA ILE A 361 -8.50 16.89 20.43
C ILE A 361 -8.84 16.44 19.01
N ILE A 362 -8.54 15.18 18.64
CA ILE A 362 -8.84 14.65 17.32
C ILE A 362 -10.34 14.69 17.05
N GLU A 363 -11.16 14.18 17.96
CA GLU A 363 -12.61 14.13 17.78
C GLU A 363 -13.20 15.53 17.54
N GLN A 364 -12.72 16.50 18.30
CA GLN A 364 -13.16 17.89 18.15
C GLN A 364 -12.75 18.49 16.80
N ASN A 365 -11.50 18.30 16.38
CA ASN A 365 -11.03 18.81 15.09
C ASN A 365 -11.67 18.05 13.92
N ALA A 366 -11.82 16.73 14.02
CA ALA A 366 -12.50 15.93 13.01
C ALA A 366 -13.96 16.34 12.85
N ALA A 367 -14.66 16.64 13.95
CA ALA A 367 -16.04 17.16 13.90
C ALA A 367 -16.12 18.49 13.13
N VAL A 368 -15.20 19.44 13.39
CA VAL A 368 -15.14 20.71 12.64
C VAL A 368 -14.88 20.47 11.15
N TYR A 369 -13.98 19.54 10.80
CA TYR A 369 -13.71 19.23 9.40
C TYR A 369 -14.87 18.51 8.73
N ARG A 370 -15.57 17.60 9.40
CA ARG A 370 -16.77 16.94 8.88
C ARG A 370 -17.90 17.94 8.61
N GLU A 371 -18.11 18.88 9.52
CA GLU A 371 -19.09 19.94 9.34
C GLU A 371 -18.76 20.83 8.12
N ALA A 372 -17.48 21.15 7.92
CA ALA A 372 -17.03 22.02 6.85
C ALA A 372 -16.93 21.31 5.48
N LEU A 373 -16.59 20.03 5.43
CA LEU A 373 -16.22 19.31 4.20
C LEU A 373 -17.21 18.20 3.82
N GLY A 374 -18.11 17.83 4.72
CA GLY A 374 -18.98 16.65 4.60
C GLY A 374 -18.39 15.46 5.33
N GLU A 375 -19.26 14.75 6.05
CA GLU A 375 -18.88 13.62 6.90
C GLU A 375 -18.16 12.51 6.12
N GLU A 376 -18.62 12.24 4.91
CA GLU A 376 -18.10 11.22 4.01
C GLU A 376 -16.65 11.47 3.54
N ASN A 377 -16.16 12.68 3.65
CA ASN A 377 -14.86 13.09 3.11
C ASN A 377 -13.72 13.11 4.13
N VAL A 378 -14.04 12.93 5.42
CA VAL A 378 -13.06 13.02 6.50
C VAL A 378 -12.90 11.66 7.16
N LEU A 379 -11.73 11.07 6.97
CA LEU A 379 -11.31 9.86 7.68
C LEU A 379 -10.68 10.25 9.03
N GLU A 380 -11.27 9.82 10.11
CA GLU A 380 -10.66 9.83 11.43
C GLU A 380 -10.01 8.47 11.69
N HIS A 381 -8.71 8.45 12.03
CA HIS A 381 -7.99 7.19 12.25
C HIS A 381 -7.05 7.26 13.43
N HIS A 382 -7.44 6.63 14.54
CA HIS A 382 -6.64 6.45 15.77
C HIS A 382 -7.05 5.15 16.49
N SER A 383 -6.32 4.80 17.55
CA SER A 383 -6.52 3.52 18.27
C SER A 383 -7.83 3.41 19.06
N ASN A 384 -8.51 4.52 19.33
CA ASN A 384 -9.69 4.60 20.22
C ASN A 384 -10.98 4.95 19.47
N ILE A 385 -11.10 4.54 18.20
CA ILE A 385 -12.37 4.70 17.47
C ILE A 385 -13.39 3.76 18.09
N ASP A 386 -14.51 4.32 18.55
CA ASP A 386 -15.64 3.56 19.03
C ASP A 386 -16.44 2.98 17.83
N PRO A 387 -16.48 1.65 17.66
CA PRO A 387 -17.26 1.04 16.57
C PRO A 387 -18.76 1.36 16.65
N GLU A 388 -19.31 1.56 17.87
CA GLU A 388 -20.72 1.88 18.10
C GLU A 388 -21.13 3.24 17.50
N LYS A 389 -20.18 4.13 17.28
CA LYS A 389 -20.40 5.45 16.68
C LYS A 389 -20.96 5.40 15.25
N TYR A 390 -20.88 4.24 14.59
CA TYR A 390 -21.26 4.04 13.19
C TYR A 390 -22.37 3.01 13.00
N GLU A 391 -23.00 2.53 14.07
CA GLU A 391 -24.03 1.47 14.00
C GLU A 391 -25.24 1.83 13.14
N GLU A 392 -25.62 3.11 13.07
CA GLU A 392 -26.78 3.58 12.30
C GLU A 392 -26.59 3.48 10.77
N ASN A 393 -25.35 3.41 10.26
CA ASN A 393 -25.06 3.30 8.83
C ASN A 393 -23.91 2.33 8.54
N ALA A 394 -24.24 1.04 8.45
CA ALA A 394 -23.28 -0.03 8.21
C ALA A 394 -22.41 0.17 6.92
N ALA A 395 -22.97 0.77 5.87
CA ALA A 395 -22.21 1.04 4.64
C ALA A 395 -21.19 2.15 4.85
N TYR A 396 -21.51 3.18 5.64
CA TYR A 396 -20.58 4.23 6.00
C TYR A 396 -19.47 3.71 6.91
N ALA A 397 -19.82 2.93 7.95
CA ALA A 397 -18.85 2.28 8.83
C ALA A 397 -17.84 1.45 8.02
N THR A 398 -18.34 0.60 7.11
CA THR A 398 -17.48 -0.22 6.24
C THR A 398 -16.57 0.65 5.37
N ARG A 399 -17.02 1.77 4.81
CA ARG A 399 -16.17 2.69 4.03
C ARG A 399 -15.06 3.29 4.86
N GLN A 400 -15.35 3.73 6.07
CA GLN A 400 -14.35 4.29 6.98
C GLN A 400 -13.29 3.25 7.37
N GLU A 401 -13.70 2.02 7.69
CA GLU A 401 -12.79 0.90 7.93
C GLU A 401 -11.88 0.62 6.73
N LEU A 402 -12.46 0.54 5.53
CA LEU A 402 -11.71 0.31 4.30
C LEU A 402 -10.73 1.44 4.00
N ALA A 403 -11.13 2.70 4.21
CA ALA A 403 -10.27 3.85 4.05
C ALA A 403 -9.15 3.88 5.10
N ALA A 404 -9.40 3.42 6.34
CA ALA A 404 -8.40 3.35 7.39
C ALA A 404 -7.29 2.31 7.11
N GLU A 405 -7.59 1.26 6.34
CA GLU A 405 -6.62 0.22 5.99
C GLU A 405 -5.43 0.78 5.19
N ASN A 406 -5.69 1.65 4.23
CA ASN A 406 -4.67 2.17 3.31
C ASN A 406 -4.63 3.70 3.20
N TRP A 407 -5.47 4.42 3.94
CA TRP A 407 -5.59 5.88 3.89
C TRP A 407 -5.98 6.43 2.51
N ASP A 408 -6.86 5.72 1.83
CA ASP A 408 -7.45 6.17 0.57
C ASP A 408 -8.61 7.16 0.79
N ALA A 409 -8.34 8.24 1.53
CA ALA A 409 -9.26 9.36 1.78
C ALA A 409 -8.57 10.68 1.40
N ARG A 410 -9.36 11.70 1.09
CA ARG A 410 -8.82 13.02 0.72
C ARG A 410 -8.43 13.87 1.93
N VAL A 411 -9.13 13.72 3.04
CA VAL A 411 -8.78 14.37 4.31
C VAL A 411 -8.70 13.30 5.40
N ILE A 412 -7.54 13.22 6.03
CA ILE A 412 -7.25 12.25 7.09
C ILE A 412 -6.88 13.00 8.35
N VAL A 413 -7.50 12.66 9.46
CA VAL A 413 -7.18 13.17 10.80
C VAL A 413 -6.69 12.01 11.64
N THR A 414 -5.46 12.11 12.14
CA THR A 414 -4.81 10.99 12.84
C THR A 414 -3.93 11.46 14.00
N THR A 415 -3.48 10.51 14.85
CA THR A 415 -2.55 10.83 15.94
C THR A 415 -1.11 10.91 15.47
N THR A 416 -0.28 11.67 16.18
CA THR A 416 1.18 11.67 16.03
C THR A 416 1.76 10.25 16.14
N VAL A 417 1.29 9.45 17.09
CA VAL A 417 1.72 8.06 17.29
C VAL A 417 1.39 7.21 16.07
N GLN A 418 0.13 7.23 15.62
CA GLN A 418 -0.32 6.44 14.46
C GLN A 418 0.44 6.82 13.18
N PHE A 419 0.69 8.12 12.98
CA PHE A 419 1.42 8.62 11.81
C PHE A 419 2.87 8.14 11.81
N PHE A 420 3.64 8.41 12.85
CA PHE A 420 5.06 8.06 12.90
C PHE A 420 5.31 6.56 13.05
N GLU A 421 4.49 5.84 13.81
CA GLU A 421 4.58 4.38 13.86
C GLU A 421 4.33 3.72 12.49
N SER A 422 3.43 4.28 11.68
CA SER A 422 3.21 3.80 10.32
C SER A 422 4.45 3.98 9.45
N LEU A 423 5.10 5.16 9.50
CA LEU A 423 6.29 5.48 8.72
C LEU A 423 7.49 4.57 9.04
N HIS A 424 7.58 4.06 10.27
CA HIS A 424 8.65 3.16 10.72
C HIS A 424 8.24 1.69 10.82
N ALA A 425 7.05 1.33 10.34
CA ALA A 425 6.55 -0.03 10.41
C ALA A 425 7.30 -0.99 9.48
N ALA A 426 7.26 -2.28 9.84
CA ALA A 426 7.75 -3.39 9.02
C ALA A 426 6.67 -4.44 8.69
N SER A 427 5.50 -4.37 9.35
CA SER A 427 4.39 -5.29 9.08
C SER A 427 3.57 -4.85 7.87
N ALA A 428 3.12 -5.81 7.08
CA ALA A 428 2.36 -5.55 5.86
C ALA A 428 1.10 -4.69 6.12
N SER A 429 0.36 -4.94 7.19
CA SER A 429 -0.85 -4.20 7.53
C SER A 429 -0.59 -2.72 7.86
N ARG A 430 0.47 -2.43 8.62
CA ARG A 430 0.82 -1.05 8.98
C ARG A 430 1.45 -0.28 7.83
N CYS A 431 2.28 -0.95 7.00
CA CYS A 431 2.91 -0.33 5.84
C CYS A 431 1.93 -0.04 4.70
N ARG A 432 0.78 -0.71 4.64
CA ARG A 432 -0.18 -0.63 3.55
C ARG A 432 -0.60 0.81 3.17
N LYS A 433 -0.55 1.74 4.10
CA LYS A 433 -0.98 3.13 3.93
C LYS A 433 0.11 4.11 3.50
N LEU A 434 1.39 3.70 3.52
CA LEU A 434 2.52 4.65 3.38
C LEU A 434 2.57 5.32 2.02
N HIS A 435 2.32 4.59 0.93
CA HIS A 435 2.33 5.15 -0.42
C HIS A 435 1.32 6.29 -0.58
N ASN A 436 0.23 6.26 0.20
CA ASN A 436 -0.78 7.30 0.25
C ASN A 436 -0.37 8.53 1.09
N ILE A 437 0.78 8.52 1.77
CA ILE A 437 1.36 9.72 2.39
C ILE A 437 2.12 10.56 1.36
N ALA A 438 2.68 9.94 0.32
CA ALA A 438 3.34 10.67 -0.76
C ALA A 438 2.36 11.65 -1.45
N ASN A 439 2.91 12.71 -2.02
CA ASN A 439 2.17 13.75 -2.72
C ASN A 439 1.02 14.39 -1.91
N SER A 440 1.19 14.57 -0.59
CA SER A 440 0.17 15.14 0.29
C SER A 440 0.60 16.46 0.93
N VAL A 441 -0.39 17.18 1.49
CA VAL A 441 -0.15 18.28 2.43
C VAL A 441 -0.33 17.72 3.83
N ILE A 442 0.70 17.80 4.66
CA ILE A 442 0.72 17.26 6.01
C ILE A 442 0.73 18.42 6.99
N ILE A 443 -0.30 18.53 7.84
CA ILE A 443 -0.35 19.49 8.92
C ILE A 443 0.01 18.75 10.21
N LEU A 444 1.17 19.07 10.78
CA LEU A 444 1.55 18.60 12.12
C LEU A 444 1.12 19.64 13.15
N ASP A 445 0.08 19.35 13.88
CA ASP A 445 -0.43 20.28 14.91
C ASP A 445 0.30 20.09 16.24
N GLU A 446 0.45 21.19 16.99
CA GLU A 446 1.13 21.27 18.30
C GLU A 446 2.53 20.59 18.29
N VAL A 447 3.35 20.93 17.30
CA VAL A 447 4.68 20.31 17.03
C VAL A 447 5.61 20.32 18.25
N GLN A 448 5.44 21.30 19.18
CA GLN A 448 6.23 21.36 20.40
C GLN A 448 6.00 20.18 21.36
N THR A 449 4.97 19.37 21.14
CA THR A 449 4.66 18.20 21.96
C THR A 449 5.43 16.93 21.52
N LEU A 450 6.15 17.00 20.40
CA LEU A 450 6.94 15.87 19.90
C LEU A 450 8.01 15.45 20.93
N PRO A 451 8.12 14.14 21.22
CA PRO A 451 9.01 13.67 22.27
C PRO A 451 10.49 13.88 21.89
N PRO A 452 11.31 14.52 22.75
CA PRO A 452 12.71 14.84 22.45
C PRO A 452 13.57 13.64 22.07
N SER A 453 13.31 12.45 22.65
CA SER A 453 14.04 11.22 22.37
C SER A 453 13.84 10.66 20.95
N TYR A 454 12.81 11.10 20.24
CA TYR A 454 12.49 10.67 18.87
C TYR A 454 12.62 11.79 17.84
N LEU A 455 13.15 12.96 18.23
CA LEU A 455 13.24 14.10 17.30
C LEU A 455 14.10 13.79 16.08
N GLU A 456 15.23 13.11 16.23
CA GLU A 456 16.12 12.78 15.12
C GLU A 456 15.42 11.94 14.03
N PRO A 457 14.84 10.77 14.32
CA PRO A 457 14.11 9.99 13.31
C PRO A 457 12.86 10.70 12.77
N ILE A 458 12.19 11.53 13.56
CA ILE A 458 11.04 12.33 13.13
C ILE A 458 11.48 13.38 12.11
N VAL A 459 12.51 14.17 12.41
CA VAL A 459 13.02 15.21 11.53
C VAL A 459 13.56 14.63 10.23
N ASP A 460 14.28 13.51 10.32
CA ASP A 460 14.84 12.79 9.18
C ASP A 460 13.73 12.34 8.20
N VAL A 461 12.69 11.68 8.70
CA VAL A 461 11.58 11.23 7.86
C VAL A 461 10.72 12.37 7.30
N LEU A 462 10.54 13.46 8.03
CA LEU A 462 9.83 14.65 7.54
C LEU A 462 10.64 15.34 6.42
N GLY A 463 11.95 15.45 6.58
CA GLY A 463 12.86 15.95 5.56
C GLY A 463 12.80 15.09 4.29
N GLU A 464 12.81 13.77 4.44
CA GLU A 464 12.72 12.81 3.34
C GLU A 464 11.36 12.93 2.62
N LEU A 465 10.24 12.99 3.34
CA LEU A 465 8.90 13.17 2.77
C LEU A 465 8.79 14.47 1.95
N SER A 466 9.36 15.56 2.46
CA SER A 466 9.32 16.85 1.77
C SER A 466 10.22 16.87 0.52
N SER A 467 11.41 16.30 0.60
CA SER A 467 12.43 16.38 -0.45
C SER A 467 12.19 15.39 -1.59
N ASN A 468 11.76 14.15 -1.28
CA ASN A 468 11.75 13.06 -2.24
C ASN A 468 10.37 12.46 -2.50
N TYR A 469 9.37 12.73 -1.64
CA TYR A 469 8.01 12.17 -1.78
C TYR A 469 6.95 13.22 -2.07
N ARG A 470 7.36 14.38 -2.56
CA ARG A 470 6.45 15.47 -2.99
C ARG A 470 5.49 15.92 -1.89
N CYS A 471 5.85 15.84 -0.61
CA CYS A 471 5.00 16.32 0.47
C CYS A 471 5.26 17.81 0.75
N SER A 472 4.19 18.54 1.08
CA SER A 472 4.28 19.84 1.74
C SER A 472 3.92 19.69 3.21
N ILE A 473 4.77 20.15 4.11
CA ILE A 473 4.60 19.94 5.56
C ILE A 473 4.43 21.26 6.26
N VAL A 474 3.34 21.39 7.01
CA VAL A 474 3.01 22.57 7.82
C VAL A 474 3.23 22.24 9.30
N LEU A 475 4.19 22.89 9.91
CA LEU A 475 4.47 22.83 11.35
C LEU A 475 3.58 23.83 12.06
N SER A 476 2.46 23.37 12.61
CA SER A 476 1.47 24.20 13.31
C SER A 476 1.76 24.22 14.82
N THR A 477 1.85 25.42 15.41
CA THR A 477 2.24 25.58 16.81
C THR A 477 1.79 26.94 17.35
N ALA A 478 1.66 27.04 18.66
CA ALA A 478 1.47 28.31 19.34
C ALA A 478 2.79 29.05 19.61
N THR A 479 3.92 28.36 19.54
CA THR A 479 5.27 28.88 19.77
C THR A 479 6.17 28.60 18.59
N PRO A 480 7.27 29.31 18.34
CA PRO A 480 8.18 29.03 17.23
C PRO A 480 8.61 27.56 17.21
N PRO A 481 8.63 26.90 16.04
CA PRO A 481 8.87 25.45 15.94
C PRO A 481 10.29 25.10 16.40
N ALA A 482 10.36 24.17 17.38
CA ALA A 482 11.62 23.66 17.93
C ALA A 482 12.42 22.77 16.96
N LEU A 483 11.88 22.44 15.78
CA LEU A 483 12.44 21.48 14.81
C LEU A 483 13.44 22.09 13.83
N GLN A 484 13.63 23.41 13.84
CA GLN A 484 14.56 24.08 12.95
C GLN A 484 16.01 23.73 13.32
N LYS A 485 16.85 23.53 12.30
CA LYS A 485 18.26 23.27 12.48
C LYS A 485 18.95 24.39 13.26
N ARG A 486 19.68 24.02 14.29
CA ARG A 486 20.43 24.92 15.18
C ARG A 486 21.60 24.16 15.82
N PRO A 487 22.58 24.83 16.45
CA PRO A 487 23.70 24.14 17.08
C PRO A 487 23.32 23.02 18.05
N SER A 488 22.20 23.16 18.77
CA SER A 488 21.67 22.15 19.70
C SER A 488 20.84 21.06 19.02
N LEU A 489 20.50 21.19 17.73
CA LEU A 489 19.75 20.23 16.92
C LEU A 489 20.33 20.21 15.50
N SER A 490 21.47 19.55 15.33
CA SER A 490 22.21 19.50 14.06
C SER A 490 21.46 18.81 12.93
N VAL A 491 20.54 17.90 13.28
CA VAL A 491 19.66 17.18 12.35
C VAL A 491 18.35 17.93 12.07
N GLY A 492 18.18 19.16 12.54
CA GLY A 492 16.95 19.94 12.37
C GLY A 492 16.58 20.21 10.91
N LEU A 493 15.30 20.55 10.69
CA LEU A 493 14.77 20.92 9.36
C LEU A 493 15.34 22.27 8.91
N GLU A 494 15.64 22.38 7.62
CA GLU A 494 16.13 23.61 6.99
C GLU A 494 15.04 24.22 6.09
N ASN A 495 15.19 25.51 5.77
CA ASN A 495 14.33 26.22 4.81
C ASN A 495 12.82 26.18 5.17
N ILE A 496 12.48 26.24 6.46
CA ILE A 496 11.09 26.35 6.91
C ILE A 496 10.60 27.79 6.62
N ARG A 497 9.54 27.90 5.81
CA ARG A 497 8.96 29.19 5.39
C ARG A 497 7.76 29.55 6.25
N PRO A 498 7.74 30.73 6.87
CA PRO A 498 6.60 31.14 7.67
C PRO A 498 5.38 31.47 6.79
N ILE A 499 4.22 30.88 7.10
CA ILE A 499 2.93 31.22 6.48
C ILE A 499 2.50 32.62 6.97
N ILE A 500 2.75 32.91 8.25
CA ILE A 500 2.51 34.21 8.85
C ILE A 500 3.86 34.87 9.06
N PRO A 501 4.16 35.99 8.38
CA PRO A 501 5.41 36.73 8.58
C PRO A 501 5.58 37.21 10.03
N GLU A 502 6.81 37.17 10.55
CA GLU A 502 7.12 37.63 11.92
C GLU A 502 6.73 39.12 12.16
N SER A 503 6.73 39.93 11.09
CA SER A 503 6.26 41.29 11.13
C SER A 503 4.75 41.46 11.28
N ALA A 504 4.00 40.37 11.24
CA ALA A 504 2.54 40.35 11.32
C ALA A 504 2.01 39.81 12.67
N CYS A 505 2.93 39.41 13.58
CA CYS A 505 2.66 38.96 14.93
C CYS A 505 2.92 40.15 15.93
#